data_3214308216e8a2b20fc947300d403ee3
#
_entry.id   3214308216e8a2b20fc947300d403ee3
#
_cell.length_a   1.000
_cell.length_b   1.000
_cell.length_c   1.000
_cell.angle_alpha   90.00
_cell.angle_beta   90.00
_cell.angle_gamma   90.00
#
_symmetry.space_group_name_H-M   'P 1'
#
loop_
_entity.id
_entity.type
_entity.pdbx_description
1 polymer ?
#
loop_
_entity_poly.entity_id
_entity_poly.type
_entity_poly.pdbx_seq_one_letter_code
_entity_poly.pdbx_strand_id
1 'polypeptide(L)'
;MTGEPIRFLIVAGEASGDIHGGGLVRALKKNYSNCEFSGLGGDQMRREGVKTFYDIDRMGAVGIVEVIWDLPHYLKVYHKLSYEIKSGYYDAVILVDYPTLNLRLAKLSKKYTCPVLYFISPQVWAWRKGRIDEIRRTVDKMFVIFPFEEVLLKKEGVDAEFVGHPFIETVKTSMTRAEAINEFSLNSTKKTIGLMPGSRKSELNFLLDLMVSSAEEISKYLKDCQFILPVANTLSSKDIRDRLKSNPLNIKIVEGKSYDVMNCCDFLIIASGSATLEAALLGCPMVIVYKLNWITYWLARALVKIKLYGLVNIVAGEEVVTELIQNKATVKNIATEVVKIMDNSKERENIRSRLLQVRKSLGDPGVLNRVAVSMIEFLREQKKNEKISI
;
A
#
# COMPACT_ATOMS: atom_id res chain seq x y z
N MET A 1 -16.39 17.75 29.55
CA MET A 1 -14.99 17.30 29.61
C MET A 1 -14.13 18.49 29.89
N THR A 2 -13.40 18.48 30.96
CA THR A 2 -12.47 19.52 31.42
C THR A 2 -11.49 19.90 30.34
N GLY A 3 -11.32 21.18 30.17
CA GLY A 3 -10.63 21.92 29.14
C GLY A 3 -9.20 21.61 28.71
N GLU A 4 -8.60 20.49 29.11
CA GLU A 4 -7.25 20.11 28.61
C GLU A 4 -7.32 19.32 27.30
N PRO A 5 -6.43 19.63 26.33
CA PRO A 5 -6.37 18.92 25.06
C PRO A 5 -5.87 17.48 25.26
N ILE A 6 -6.36 16.56 24.43
CA ILE A 6 -5.74 15.22 24.28
C ILE A 6 -4.47 15.37 23.47
N ARG A 7 -3.34 14.95 23.99
CA ARG A 7 -2.02 15.10 23.39
C ARG A 7 -1.55 13.78 22.81
N PHE A 8 -1.33 13.78 21.50
CA PHE A 8 -0.87 12.60 20.77
C PHE A 8 0.56 12.76 20.26
N LEU A 9 1.40 11.75 20.52
CA LEU A 9 2.65 11.56 19.80
C LEU A 9 2.36 10.68 18.56
N ILE A 10 2.41 11.23 17.35
CA ILE A 10 2.14 10.49 16.12
C ILE A 10 3.42 10.26 15.33
N VAL A 11 3.65 9.01 14.87
CA VAL A 11 4.87 8.61 14.19
C VAL A 11 4.56 7.91 12.88
N ALA A 12 4.94 8.54 11.77
CA ALA A 12 4.91 8.00 10.41
C ALA A 12 6.33 8.13 9.81
N GLY A 13 6.94 7.03 9.43
CA GLY A 13 8.34 7.00 8.98
C GLY A 13 8.54 6.97 7.46
N GLU A 14 7.45 6.95 6.68
CA GLU A 14 7.45 6.86 5.21
C GLU A 14 6.39 7.78 4.60
N ALA A 15 6.54 8.10 3.30
CA ALA A 15 5.61 8.98 2.59
C ALA A 15 4.15 8.48 2.59
N SER A 16 3.95 7.16 2.46
CA SER A 16 2.62 6.55 2.59
C SER A 16 2.04 6.72 3.99
N GLY A 17 2.87 6.52 5.02
CA GLY A 17 2.51 6.75 6.42
C GLY A 17 2.16 8.21 6.70
N ASP A 18 2.85 9.18 6.08
CA ASP A 18 2.55 10.61 6.21
C ASP A 18 1.18 10.97 5.64
N ILE A 19 0.82 10.41 4.48
CA ILE A 19 -0.51 10.58 3.88
C ILE A 19 -1.59 10.03 4.81
N HIS A 20 -1.42 8.82 5.32
CA HIS A 20 -2.37 8.19 6.23
C HIS A 20 -2.43 8.90 7.60
N GLY A 21 -1.27 9.29 8.13
CA GLY A 21 -1.15 10.05 9.37
C GLY A 21 -1.82 11.42 9.30
N GLY A 22 -1.59 12.17 8.24
CA GLY A 22 -2.25 13.46 7.99
C GLY A 22 -3.76 13.32 7.90
N GLY A 23 -4.24 12.34 7.11
CA GLY A 23 -5.66 12.05 7.01
C GLY A 23 -6.29 11.64 8.35
N LEU A 24 -5.59 10.86 9.17
CA LEU A 24 -6.04 10.46 10.51
C LEU A 24 -6.10 11.66 11.46
N VAL A 25 -5.10 12.54 11.45
CA VAL A 25 -5.10 13.79 12.25
C VAL A 25 -6.30 14.66 11.88
N ARG A 26 -6.59 14.84 10.59
CA ARG A 26 -7.79 15.54 10.11
C ARG A 26 -9.07 14.91 10.66
N ALA A 27 -9.18 13.58 10.61
CA ALA A 27 -10.35 12.86 11.11
C ALA A 27 -10.49 12.99 12.64
N LEU A 28 -9.39 12.91 13.39
CA LEU A 28 -9.37 13.13 14.84
C LEU A 28 -9.84 14.54 15.18
N LYS A 29 -9.29 15.58 14.57
CA LYS A 29 -9.68 16.98 14.81
C LYS A 29 -11.14 17.27 14.43
N LYS A 30 -11.66 16.62 13.39
CA LYS A 30 -13.06 16.76 12.98
C LYS A 30 -14.02 16.20 14.04
N ASN A 31 -13.68 15.09 14.67
CA ASN A 31 -14.50 14.43 15.67
C ASN A 31 -14.26 14.97 17.09
N TYR A 32 -13.05 15.48 17.35
CA TYR A 32 -12.59 15.97 18.66
C TYR A 32 -11.68 17.18 18.47
N SER A 33 -12.27 18.38 18.55
CA SER A 33 -11.56 19.64 18.26
C SER A 33 -10.42 19.96 19.23
N ASN A 34 -10.43 19.40 20.45
CA ASN A 34 -9.44 19.68 21.49
C ASN A 34 -8.35 18.59 21.52
N CYS A 35 -7.56 18.48 20.43
CA CYS A 35 -6.44 17.55 20.29
C CYS A 35 -5.19 18.26 19.82
N GLU A 36 -4.06 17.91 20.40
CA GLU A 36 -2.72 18.36 19.99
C GLU A 36 -1.89 17.20 19.46
N PHE A 37 -1.10 17.46 18.42
CA PHE A 37 -0.29 16.45 17.75
C PHE A 37 1.15 16.91 17.59
N SER A 38 2.08 16.05 18.00
CA SER A 38 3.51 16.23 17.75
C SER A 38 4.12 14.89 17.31
N GLY A 39 5.26 14.90 16.61
CA GLY A 39 5.91 13.65 16.29
C GLY A 39 6.82 13.65 15.08
N LEU A 40 6.83 12.54 14.34
CA LEU A 40 7.56 12.33 13.09
C LEU A 40 6.58 12.21 11.93
N GLY A 41 6.77 13.01 10.89
CA GLY A 41 5.95 13.01 9.69
C GLY A 41 6.47 13.99 8.65
N GLY A 42 5.80 14.03 7.51
CA GLY A 42 6.13 14.89 6.39
C GLY A 42 5.14 16.04 6.20
N ASP A 43 5.03 16.49 4.95
CA ASP A 43 4.22 17.64 4.57
C ASP A 43 2.72 17.45 4.81
N GLN A 44 2.20 16.22 4.66
CA GLN A 44 0.77 15.99 4.84
C GLN A 44 0.37 16.14 6.30
N MET A 45 1.15 15.59 7.22
CA MET A 45 0.92 15.76 8.66
C MET A 45 1.14 17.21 9.09
N ARG A 46 2.16 17.93 8.56
CA ARG A 46 2.37 19.34 8.85
C ARG A 46 1.18 20.23 8.42
N ARG A 47 0.62 19.97 7.22
CA ARG A 47 -0.59 20.68 6.74
C ARG A 47 -1.80 20.51 7.65
N GLU A 48 -1.88 19.38 8.33
CA GLU A 48 -2.92 19.14 9.33
C GLU A 48 -2.56 19.66 10.74
N GLY A 49 -1.45 20.39 10.86
CA GLY A 49 -1.03 21.07 12.09
C GLY A 49 -0.33 20.16 13.10
N VAL A 50 0.33 19.10 12.64
CA VAL A 50 1.23 18.29 13.48
C VAL A 50 2.55 19.03 13.65
N LYS A 51 3.01 19.18 14.89
CA LYS A 51 4.34 19.72 15.20
C LYS A 51 5.40 18.63 14.99
N THR A 52 5.97 18.56 13.77
CA THR A 52 6.97 17.55 13.47
C THR A 52 8.34 17.92 14.03
N PHE A 53 9.03 16.96 14.67
CA PHE A 53 10.39 17.13 15.21
C PHE A 53 11.45 16.93 14.13
N TYR A 54 11.18 16.02 13.18
CA TYR A 54 12.04 15.71 12.04
C TYR A 54 11.17 15.43 10.82
N ASP A 55 11.78 15.61 9.63
CA ASP A 55 11.18 15.26 8.36
C ASP A 55 11.46 13.80 7.99
N ILE A 56 10.52 13.18 7.28
CA ILE A 56 10.63 11.80 6.80
C ILE A 56 11.49 11.65 5.56
N ASP A 57 11.82 12.74 4.86
CA ASP A 57 12.56 12.69 3.58
C ASP A 57 13.89 11.94 3.67
N ARG A 58 14.50 11.92 4.86
CA ARG A 58 15.74 11.20 5.17
C ARG A 58 15.53 9.84 5.84
N MET A 59 14.27 9.43 6.06
CA MET A 59 13.96 8.14 6.72
C MET A 59 13.69 7.01 5.73
N GLY A 60 13.37 7.35 4.48
CA GLY A 60 12.96 6.42 3.42
C GLY A 60 14.10 5.82 2.58
N ALA A 61 15.32 5.72 3.11
CA ALA A 61 16.45 5.13 2.42
C ALA A 61 16.18 3.67 2.02
N VAL A 62 16.09 3.42 0.72
CA VAL A 62 15.79 2.11 0.13
C VAL A 62 17.10 1.46 -0.33
N GLY A 63 17.76 0.76 0.60
CA GLY A 63 18.96 -0.03 0.29
C GLY A 63 19.79 -0.31 1.53
N ILE A 64 20.53 -1.43 1.55
CA ILE A 64 21.35 -1.82 2.71
C ILE A 64 22.47 -0.79 2.94
N VAL A 65 23.03 -0.22 1.89
CA VAL A 65 24.13 0.74 1.96
C VAL A 65 23.65 2.11 2.43
N GLU A 66 22.52 2.57 1.92
CA GLU A 66 21.88 3.84 2.31
C GLU A 66 21.44 3.82 3.78
N VAL A 67 20.91 2.68 4.26
CA VAL A 67 20.55 2.50 5.70
C VAL A 67 21.75 2.67 6.62
N ILE A 68 22.97 2.26 6.22
CA ILE A 68 24.18 2.40 7.04
C ILE A 68 24.61 3.86 7.15
N TRP A 69 24.50 4.64 6.07
CA TRP A 69 24.87 6.06 6.05
C TRP A 69 23.88 6.93 6.81
N ASP A 70 22.59 6.55 6.85
CA ASP A 70 21.55 7.28 7.57
C ASP A 70 21.37 6.86 9.04
N LEU A 71 22.14 5.88 9.51
CA LEU A 71 22.06 5.38 10.89
C LEU A 71 22.20 6.49 11.96
N PRO A 72 23.10 7.48 11.84
CA PRO A 72 23.19 8.57 12.81
C PRO A 72 21.91 9.42 12.87
N HIS A 73 21.28 9.67 11.72
CA HIS A 73 20.00 10.41 11.64
C HIS A 73 18.88 9.59 12.29
N TYR A 74 18.76 8.31 11.95
CA TYR A 74 17.81 7.38 12.57
C TYR A 74 17.93 7.36 14.10
N LEU A 75 19.15 7.30 14.61
CA LEU A 75 19.42 7.31 16.07
C LEU A 75 19.00 8.65 16.71
N LYS A 76 19.24 9.78 16.06
CA LYS A 76 18.77 11.10 16.55
C LYS A 76 17.26 11.16 16.65
N VAL A 77 16.55 10.71 15.60
CA VAL A 77 15.09 10.63 15.57
C VAL A 77 14.58 9.71 16.69
N TYR A 78 15.16 8.51 16.80
CA TYR A 78 14.78 7.56 17.86
C TYR A 78 15.00 8.12 19.26
N HIS A 79 16.14 8.79 19.53
CA HIS A 79 16.41 9.41 20.81
C HIS A 79 15.45 10.54 21.14
N LYS A 80 15.12 11.40 20.17
CA LYS A 80 14.12 12.48 20.37
C LYS A 80 12.75 11.91 20.71
N LEU A 81 12.24 10.97 19.91
CA LEU A 81 10.94 10.34 20.16
C LEU A 81 10.93 9.58 21.49
N SER A 82 12.04 8.93 21.83
CA SER A 82 12.21 8.27 23.14
C SER A 82 12.15 9.24 24.31
N TYR A 83 12.75 10.42 24.17
CA TYR A 83 12.67 11.48 25.16
C TYR A 83 11.24 11.97 25.35
N GLU A 84 10.52 12.19 24.25
CA GLU A 84 9.12 12.62 24.27
C GLU A 84 8.21 11.58 24.97
N ILE A 85 8.37 10.29 24.68
CA ILE A 85 7.62 9.22 25.36
C ILE A 85 7.92 9.21 26.87
N LYS A 86 9.18 9.35 27.25
CA LYS A 86 9.60 9.35 28.67
C LYS A 86 9.11 10.57 29.45
N SER A 87 8.80 11.67 28.78
CA SER A 87 8.34 12.90 29.44
C SER A 87 7.00 12.77 30.15
N GLY A 88 6.18 11.77 29.77
CA GLY A 88 4.82 11.61 30.28
C GLY A 88 3.85 12.70 29.78
N TYR A 89 4.25 13.47 28.75
CA TYR A 89 3.45 14.59 28.25
C TYR A 89 2.26 14.16 27.40
N TYR A 90 2.32 12.97 26.79
CA TYR A 90 1.33 12.49 25.83
C TYR A 90 0.34 11.52 26.46
N ASP A 91 -0.92 11.67 26.10
CA ASP A 91 -2.01 10.75 26.50
C ASP A 91 -1.97 9.42 25.73
N ALA A 92 -1.42 9.41 24.50
CA ALA A 92 -1.21 8.20 23.71
C ALA A 92 -0.16 8.39 22.61
N VAL A 93 0.43 7.27 22.17
CA VAL A 93 1.31 7.19 20.99
C VAL A 93 0.54 6.54 19.84
N ILE A 94 0.46 7.24 18.70
CA ILE A 94 -0.10 6.73 17.45
C ILE A 94 1.05 6.35 16.53
N LEU A 95 1.12 5.07 16.17
CA LEU A 95 2.15 4.52 15.28
C LEU A 95 1.51 4.17 13.94
N VAL A 96 2.04 4.71 12.84
CA VAL A 96 1.50 4.47 11.49
C VAL A 96 2.50 3.68 10.68
N ASP A 97 2.17 2.43 10.33
CA ASP A 97 3.03 1.52 9.54
C ASP A 97 4.49 1.47 10.07
N TYR A 98 5.52 1.44 9.20
CA TYR A 98 6.96 1.58 9.48
C TYR A 98 7.48 0.76 10.69
N PRO A 99 7.40 -0.58 10.64
CA PRO A 99 7.59 -1.45 11.81
C PRO A 99 8.97 -1.39 12.43
N THR A 100 10.01 -1.01 11.68
CA THR A 100 11.40 -1.02 12.16
C THR A 100 11.62 -0.02 13.30
N LEU A 101 11.02 1.15 13.23
CA LEU A 101 11.05 2.18 14.27
C LEU A 101 9.90 1.97 15.26
N ASN A 102 8.69 1.79 14.72
CA ASN A 102 7.46 1.85 15.48
C ASN A 102 7.33 0.75 16.54
N LEU A 103 7.77 -0.49 16.26
CA LEU A 103 7.77 -1.54 17.29
C LEU A 103 8.74 -1.27 18.43
N ARG A 104 9.89 -0.62 18.16
CA ARG A 104 10.82 -0.19 19.23
C ARG A 104 10.21 0.90 20.10
N LEU A 105 9.50 1.85 19.50
CA LEU A 105 8.78 2.90 20.22
C LEU A 105 7.61 2.32 21.02
N ALA A 106 6.85 1.37 20.45
CA ALA A 106 5.79 0.65 21.15
C ALA A 106 6.29 -0.01 22.43
N LYS A 107 7.42 -0.74 22.35
CA LYS A 107 8.06 -1.36 23.52
C LYS A 107 8.46 -0.33 24.57
N LEU A 108 8.97 0.82 24.13
CA LEU A 108 9.34 1.90 25.05
C LEU A 108 8.09 2.53 25.71
N SER A 109 7.04 2.84 24.92
CA SER A 109 5.80 3.42 25.41
C SER A 109 5.15 2.53 26.47
N LYS A 110 5.14 1.22 26.26
CA LYS A 110 4.62 0.26 27.24
C LYS A 110 5.39 0.31 28.57
N LYS A 111 6.72 0.52 28.51
CA LYS A 111 7.55 0.67 29.74
C LYS A 111 7.18 1.92 30.54
N TYR A 112 6.71 2.96 29.87
CA TYR A 112 6.33 4.24 30.48
C TYR A 112 4.81 4.42 30.58
N THR A 113 4.04 3.31 30.51
CA THR A 113 2.58 3.27 30.67
C THR A 113 1.80 4.21 29.74
N CYS A 114 2.40 4.59 28.61
CA CYS A 114 1.71 5.41 27.61
C CYS A 114 1.01 4.48 26.59
N PRO A 115 -0.32 4.59 26.41
CA PRO A 115 -1.09 3.76 25.49
C PRO A 115 -0.58 3.81 24.05
N VAL A 116 -0.52 2.65 23.39
CA VAL A 116 -0.02 2.49 22.02
C VAL A 116 -1.15 2.10 21.09
N LEU A 117 -1.47 2.99 20.15
CA LEU A 117 -2.46 2.82 19.10
C LEU A 117 -1.72 2.65 17.77
N TYR A 118 -1.84 1.49 17.14
CA TYR A 118 -1.09 1.18 15.93
C TYR A 118 -2.02 1.11 14.72
N PHE A 119 -1.80 1.95 13.72
CA PHE A 119 -2.58 1.98 12.48
C PHE A 119 -1.74 1.45 11.32
N ILE A 120 -2.30 0.54 10.55
CA ILE A 120 -1.68 -0.22 9.45
C ILE A 120 -0.64 -1.21 9.97
N SER A 121 -1.10 -2.44 10.21
CA SER A 121 -0.29 -3.55 10.72
C SER A 121 0.93 -3.83 9.87
N PRO A 122 2.07 -4.13 10.46
CA PRO A 122 3.17 -4.78 9.73
C PRO A 122 2.70 -6.08 9.08
N GLN A 123 3.19 -6.38 7.89
CA GLN A 123 2.85 -7.61 7.16
C GLN A 123 3.46 -8.88 7.82
N VAL A 124 3.15 -9.10 9.10
CA VAL A 124 3.68 -10.22 9.92
C VAL A 124 3.24 -11.58 9.42
N TRP A 125 2.11 -11.63 8.72
CA TRP A 125 1.57 -12.82 8.06
C TRP A 125 2.47 -13.34 6.93
N ALA A 126 3.26 -12.47 6.30
CA ALA A 126 4.13 -12.86 5.19
C ALA A 126 5.42 -13.54 5.66
N TRP A 127 6.05 -13.11 6.77
CA TRP A 127 7.43 -13.55 7.04
C TRP A 127 7.99 -13.41 8.47
N ARG A 128 7.22 -13.04 9.49
CA ARG A 128 7.78 -12.90 10.85
C ARG A 128 6.75 -13.16 11.95
N LYS A 129 6.32 -14.41 12.10
CA LYS A 129 5.40 -14.80 13.18
C LYS A 129 5.86 -14.37 14.59
N GLY A 130 7.17 -14.38 14.91
CA GLY A 130 7.67 -13.92 16.19
C GLY A 130 7.43 -12.44 16.52
N ARG A 131 7.12 -11.59 15.51
CA ARG A 131 6.70 -10.21 15.74
C ARG A 131 5.29 -10.09 16.31
N ILE A 132 4.43 -11.08 16.11
CA ILE A 132 3.06 -11.05 16.67
C ILE A 132 3.12 -11.06 18.18
N ASP A 133 4.03 -11.84 18.78
CA ASP A 133 4.25 -11.82 20.24
C ASP A 133 4.75 -10.47 20.75
N GLU A 134 5.61 -9.79 19.99
CA GLU A 134 6.05 -8.44 20.32
C GLU A 134 4.88 -7.45 20.26
N ILE A 135 4.09 -7.49 19.19
CA ILE A 135 2.90 -6.65 19.01
C ILE A 135 1.93 -6.87 20.18
N ARG A 136 1.59 -8.12 20.48
CA ARG A 136 0.67 -8.48 21.58
C ARG A 136 1.08 -7.90 22.93
N ARG A 137 2.38 -7.79 23.19
CA ARG A 137 2.90 -7.28 24.48
C ARG A 137 3.03 -5.76 24.51
N THR A 138 3.08 -5.10 23.37
CA THR A 138 3.50 -3.70 23.28
C THR A 138 2.48 -2.77 22.63
N VAL A 139 1.49 -3.30 21.92
CA VAL A 139 0.43 -2.53 21.29
C VAL A 139 -0.87 -2.76 22.03
N ASP A 140 -1.52 -1.70 22.45
CA ASP A 140 -2.77 -1.78 23.21
C ASP A 140 -3.99 -1.93 22.27
N LYS A 141 -3.98 -1.29 21.09
CA LYS A 141 -4.98 -1.51 20.05
C LYS A 141 -4.37 -1.38 18.66
N MET A 142 -4.68 -2.34 17.78
CA MET A 142 -4.19 -2.41 16.40
C MET A 142 -5.34 -2.19 15.42
N PHE A 143 -5.20 -1.20 14.53
CA PHE A 143 -6.15 -0.94 13.45
C PHE A 143 -5.61 -1.49 12.14
N VAL A 144 -6.23 -2.55 11.64
CA VAL A 144 -5.77 -3.28 10.45
C VAL A 144 -6.60 -2.92 9.22
N ILE A 145 -5.95 -2.98 8.05
CA ILE A 145 -6.57 -2.60 6.77
C ILE A 145 -7.00 -3.79 5.91
N PHE A 146 -6.66 -5.02 6.33
CA PHE A 146 -7.11 -6.24 5.67
C PHE A 146 -7.95 -7.10 6.64
N PRO A 147 -9.09 -7.67 6.19
CA PRO A 147 -9.98 -8.42 7.09
C PRO A 147 -9.33 -9.70 7.65
N PHE A 148 -8.46 -10.35 6.88
CA PHE A 148 -7.74 -11.54 7.35
C PHE A 148 -6.71 -11.23 8.45
N GLU A 149 -6.19 -10.00 8.51
CA GLU A 149 -5.25 -9.58 9.56
C GLU A 149 -5.95 -9.54 10.92
N GLU A 150 -7.19 -9.06 10.98
CA GLU A 150 -7.97 -9.03 12.21
C GLU A 150 -8.14 -10.44 12.78
N VAL A 151 -8.57 -11.39 11.94
CA VAL A 151 -8.76 -12.78 12.32
C VAL A 151 -7.46 -13.42 12.82
N LEU A 152 -6.36 -13.18 12.09
CA LEU A 152 -5.05 -13.70 12.44
C LEU A 152 -4.55 -13.14 13.78
N LEU A 153 -4.62 -11.82 13.95
CA LEU A 153 -4.08 -11.13 15.14
C LEU A 153 -4.92 -11.40 16.39
N LYS A 154 -6.24 -11.42 16.27
CA LYS A 154 -7.14 -11.79 17.39
C LYS A 154 -6.90 -13.22 17.86
N LYS A 155 -6.66 -14.17 16.93
CA LYS A 155 -6.30 -15.55 17.27
C LYS A 155 -5.02 -15.64 18.12
N GLU A 156 -4.10 -14.73 17.91
CA GLU A 156 -2.83 -14.64 18.65
C GLU A 156 -2.92 -13.73 19.88
N GLY A 157 -4.13 -13.28 20.25
CA GLY A 157 -4.39 -12.48 21.45
C GLY A 157 -4.03 -10.99 21.34
N VAL A 158 -3.97 -10.45 20.11
CA VAL A 158 -3.82 -9.01 19.86
C VAL A 158 -5.22 -8.38 19.76
N ASP A 159 -5.45 -7.26 20.44
CA ASP A 159 -6.66 -6.44 20.24
C ASP A 159 -6.56 -5.74 18.87
N ALA A 160 -7.10 -6.38 17.85
CA ALA A 160 -7.07 -5.90 16.47
C ALA A 160 -8.48 -5.60 15.97
N GLU A 161 -8.63 -4.52 15.20
CA GLU A 161 -9.89 -4.09 14.60
C GLU A 161 -9.70 -3.82 13.11
N PHE A 162 -10.51 -4.47 12.26
CA PHE A 162 -10.54 -4.19 10.83
C PHE A 162 -11.33 -2.91 10.57
N VAL A 163 -10.65 -1.90 10.04
CA VAL A 163 -11.22 -0.56 9.82
C VAL A 163 -11.52 -0.27 8.34
N GLY A 164 -11.19 -1.20 7.45
CA GLY A 164 -11.26 -1.03 6.01
C GLY A 164 -9.94 -0.54 5.41
N HIS A 165 -9.83 -0.64 4.08
CA HIS A 165 -8.61 -0.26 3.37
C HIS A 165 -8.69 1.18 2.84
N PRO A 166 -7.68 2.04 3.09
CA PRO A 166 -7.70 3.44 2.63
C PRO A 166 -7.85 3.62 1.12
N PHE A 167 -7.46 2.63 0.32
CA PHE A 167 -7.61 2.66 -1.14
C PHE A 167 -9.06 2.78 -1.61
N ILE A 168 -10.05 2.38 -0.80
CA ILE A 168 -11.47 2.57 -1.12
C ILE A 168 -11.80 4.07 -1.32
N GLU A 169 -11.09 4.95 -0.62
CA GLU A 169 -11.28 6.40 -0.70
C GLU A 169 -10.34 7.09 -1.69
N THR A 170 -9.13 6.54 -1.89
CA THR A 170 -8.08 7.19 -2.67
C THR A 170 -8.02 6.73 -4.12
N VAL A 171 -8.40 5.48 -4.42
CA VAL A 171 -8.43 4.95 -5.79
C VAL A 171 -9.69 5.43 -6.48
N LYS A 172 -9.56 6.56 -7.17
CA LYS A 172 -10.65 7.20 -7.93
C LYS A 172 -10.14 7.60 -9.30
N THR A 173 -10.95 7.37 -10.30
CA THR A 173 -10.71 7.87 -11.64
C THR A 173 -11.12 9.34 -11.73
N SER A 174 -10.38 10.15 -12.47
CA SER A 174 -10.73 11.54 -12.74
C SER A 174 -11.61 11.68 -14.00
N MET A 175 -11.69 10.61 -14.79
CA MET A 175 -12.37 10.54 -16.07
C MET A 175 -13.20 9.26 -16.19
N THR A 176 -14.27 9.32 -16.96
CA THR A 176 -14.97 8.12 -17.46
C THR A 176 -14.07 7.36 -18.43
N ARG A 177 -14.40 6.08 -18.69
CA ARG A 177 -13.68 5.27 -19.68
C ARG A 177 -13.63 5.93 -21.06
N ALA A 178 -14.74 6.52 -21.53
CA ALA A 178 -14.84 7.17 -22.82
C ALA A 178 -13.97 8.44 -22.91
N GLU A 179 -13.98 9.25 -21.86
CA GLU A 179 -13.12 10.44 -21.74
C GLU A 179 -11.64 10.06 -21.74
N ALA A 180 -11.24 9.03 -20.99
CA ALA A 180 -9.87 8.54 -20.94
C ALA A 180 -9.39 8.00 -22.31
N ILE A 181 -10.24 7.25 -23.04
CA ILE A 181 -9.94 6.78 -24.39
C ILE A 181 -9.66 7.96 -25.32
N ASN A 182 -10.48 9.00 -25.27
CA ASN A 182 -10.32 10.21 -26.08
C ASN A 182 -9.08 11.00 -25.66
N GLU A 183 -8.90 11.28 -24.38
CA GLU A 183 -7.77 12.03 -23.82
C GLU A 183 -6.43 11.37 -24.19
N PHE A 184 -6.34 10.05 -24.09
CA PHE A 184 -5.13 9.32 -24.43
C PHE A 184 -4.99 9.02 -25.92
N SER A 185 -5.91 9.52 -26.76
CA SER A 185 -5.93 9.30 -28.22
C SER A 185 -5.87 7.80 -28.57
N LEU A 186 -6.65 7.00 -27.86
CA LEU A 186 -6.82 5.57 -28.11
C LEU A 186 -7.96 5.34 -29.10
N ASN A 187 -7.90 4.23 -29.83
CA ASN A 187 -8.99 3.83 -30.71
C ASN A 187 -10.06 3.08 -29.90
N SER A 188 -11.28 3.61 -29.87
CA SER A 188 -12.41 3.05 -29.10
C SER A 188 -12.88 1.68 -29.59
N THR A 189 -12.56 1.29 -30.84
CA THR A 189 -12.92 -0.03 -31.40
C THR A 189 -11.90 -1.11 -31.09
N LYS A 190 -10.69 -0.74 -30.62
CA LYS A 190 -9.62 -1.67 -30.27
C LYS A 190 -9.64 -2.06 -28.79
N LYS A 191 -9.24 -3.28 -28.50
CA LYS A 191 -8.99 -3.74 -27.13
C LYS A 191 -7.75 -3.06 -26.57
N THR A 192 -7.84 -2.44 -25.41
CA THR A 192 -6.75 -1.71 -24.77
C THR A 192 -6.08 -2.56 -23.69
N ILE A 193 -4.78 -2.81 -23.84
CA ILE A 193 -3.97 -3.56 -22.88
C ILE A 193 -2.98 -2.60 -22.19
N GLY A 194 -3.05 -2.52 -20.86
CA GLY A 194 -2.15 -1.70 -20.07
C GLY A 194 -0.88 -2.44 -19.66
N LEU A 195 0.26 -1.79 -19.80
CA LEU A 195 1.56 -2.30 -19.35
C LEU A 195 1.97 -1.53 -18.10
N MET A 196 2.06 -2.20 -16.95
CA MET A 196 2.37 -1.58 -15.66
C MET A 196 3.61 -2.20 -15.03
N PRO A 197 4.81 -1.79 -15.46
CA PRO A 197 6.07 -2.41 -15.04
C PRO A 197 6.50 -2.10 -13.61
N GLY A 198 5.72 -1.29 -12.88
CA GLY A 198 5.99 -0.89 -11.51
C GLY A 198 6.41 0.59 -11.38
N SER A 199 6.69 1.00 -10.15
CA SER A 199 7.02 2.39 -9.79
C SER A 199 8.49 2.59 -9.41
N ARG A 200 9.29 1.53 -9.34
CA ARG A 200 10.71 1.56 -8.96
C ARG A 200 11.60 1.32 -10.16
N LYS A 201 12.77 2.00 -10.22
CA LYS A 201 13.77 1.79 -11.28
C LYS A 201 14.18 0.31 -11.42
N SER A 202 14.31 -0.41 -10.30
CA SER A 202 14.62 -1.85 -10.32
C SER A 202 13.53 -2.68 -10.99
N GLU A 203 12.25 -2.42 -10.69
CA GLU A 203 11.12 -3.09 -11.32
C GLU A 203 11.09 -2.81 -12.83
N LEU A 204 11.22 -1.54 -13.20
CA LEU A 204 11.29 -1.11 -14.60
C LEU A 204 12.37 -1.85 -15.38
N ASN A 205 13.56 -2.02 -14.80
CA ASN A 205 14.69 -2.70 -15.44
C ASN A 205 14.44 -4.19 -15.69
N PHE A 206 13.68 -4.87 -14.81
CA PHE A 206 13.38 -6.29 -14.98
C PHE A 206 12.15 -6.57 -15.82
N LEU A 207 11.16 -5.65 -15.82
CA LEU A 207 9.83 -5.94 -16.34
C LEU A 207 9.48 -5.20 -17.63
N LEU A 208 10.06 -4.01 -17.90
CA LEU A 208 9.67 -3.23 -19.08
C LEU A 208 9.90 -4.00 -20.37
N ASP A 209 11.11 -4.48 -20.61
CA ASP A 209 11.44 -5.18 -21.86
C ASP A 209 10.66 -6.50 -21.99
N LEU A 210 10.42 -7.20 -20.87
CA LEU A 210 9.59 -8.39 -20.86
C LEU A 210 8.14 -8.07 -21.24
N MET A 211 7.55 -7.01 -20.70
CA MET A 211 6.17 -6.61 -20.99
C MET A 211 6.04 -6.11 -22.44
N VAL A 212 7.01 -5.36 -22.93
CA VAL A 212 7.04 -4.86 -24.31
C VAL A 212 7.15 -6.01 -25.30
N SER A 213 8.09 -6.95 -25.11
CA SER A 213 8.19 -8.15 -25.95
C SER A 213 6.92 -9.03 -25.86
N SER A 214 6.26 -9.05 -24.70
CA SER A 214 4.98 -9.74 -24.57
C SER A 214 3.88 -9.03 -25.36
N ALA A 215 3.87 -7.70 -25.39
CA ALA A 215 2.93 -6.93 -26.20
C ALA A 215 3.14 -7.19 -27.71
N GLU A 216 4.39 -7.30 -28.16
CA GLU A 216 4.70 -7.70 -29.55
C GLU A 216 4.16 -9.10 -29.86
N GLU A 217 4.36 -10.05 -28.97
CA GLU A 217 3.85 -11.41 -29.14
C GLU A 217 2.31 -11.43 -29.15
N ILE A 218 1.65 -10.71 -28.23
CA ILE A 218 0.20 -10.59 -28.17
C ILE A 218 -0.37 -10.02 -29.47
N SER A 219 0.28 -9.01 -30.08
CA SER A 219 -0.18 -8.35 -31.30
C SER A 219 -0.20 -9.28 -32.52
N LYS A 220 0.52 -10.41 -32.48
CA LYS A 220 0.47 -11.43 -33.53
C LYS A 220 -0.86 -12.18 -33.54
N TYR A 221 -1.46 -12.36 -32.37
CA TYR A 221 -2.72 -13.12 -32.18
C TYR A 221 -3.96 -12.20 -32.08
N LEU A 222 -3.83 -11.08 -31.36
CA LEU A 222 -4.90 -10.08 -31.22
C LEU A 222 -4.64 -8.89 -32.14
N LYS A 223 -5.15 -8.96 -33.37
CA LYS A 223 -4.91 -7.91 -34.40
C LYS A 223 -5.54 -6.56 -34.03
N ASP A 224 -6.68 -6.57 -33.34
CA ASP A 224 -7.43 -5.37 -32.93
C ASP A 224 -7.12 -5.00 -31.48
N CYS A 225 -5.82 -4.92 -31.14
CA CYS A 225 -5.39 -4.44 -29.83
C CYS A 225 -4.50 -3.20 -29.94
N GLN A 226 -4.39 -2.49 -28.85
CA GLN A 226 -3.50 -1.34 -28.64
C GLN A 226 -2.94 -1.38 -27.21
N PHE A 227 -1.81 -0.70 -27.01
CA PHE A 227 -1.09 -0.75 -25.74
C PHE A 227 -0.92 0.64 -25.16
N ILE A 228 -1.04 0.74 -23.82
CA ILE A 228 -0.84 1.96 -23.03
C ILE A 228 0.02 1.67 -21.81
N LEU A 229 0.92 2.59 -21.49
CA LEU A 229 1.87 2.47 -20.37
C LEU A 229 1.80 3.74 -19.51
N PRO A 230 1.22 3.69 -18.30
CA PRO A 230 1.30 4.78 -17.37
C PRO A 230 2.69 4.82 -16.71
N VAL A 231 3.26 6.03 -16.64
CA VAL A 231 4.54 6.27 -15.95
C VAL A 231 4.25 6.78 -14.56
N ALA A 232 4.77 6.08 -13.55
CA ALA A 232 4.68 6.53 -12.17
C ALA A 232 5.47 7.83 -11.95
N ASN A 233 5.01 8.71 -11.07
CA ASN A 233 5.65 10.00 -10.77
C ASN A 233 7.10 9.88 -10.26
N THR A 234 7.49 8.69 -9.79
CA THR A 234 8.84 8.35 -9.32
C THR A 234 9.81 8.00 -10.44
N LEU A 235 9.33 7.89 -11.68
CA LEU A 235 10.11 7.45 -12.86
C LEU A 235 10.20 8.55 -13.91
N SER A 236 11.25 8.50 -14.73
CA SER A 236 11.44 9.40 -15.87
C SER A 236 10.71 8.86 -17.11
N SER A 237 9.76 9.63 -17.60
CA SER A 237 9.07 9.28 -18.86
C SER A 237 10.02 9.37 -20.06
N LYS A 238 11.03 10.22 -20.00
CA LYS A 238 12.08 10.32 -21.01
C LYS A 238 12.85 9.01 -21.15
N ASP A 239 13.29 8.43 -20.02
CA ASP A 239 14.03 7.18 -20.03
C ASP A 239 13.21 6.03 -20.63
N ILE A 240 11.91 6.00 -20.36
CA ILE A 240 10.98 5.00 -20.92
C ILE A 240 10.82 5.23 -22.43
N ARG A 241 10.59 6.50 -22.86
CA ARG A 241 10.47 6.83 -24.29
C ARG A 241 11.75 6.46 -25.06
N ASP A 242 12.91 6.74 -24.48
CA ASP A 242 14.20 6.42 -25.11
C ASP A 242 14.40 4.91 -25.27
N ARG A 243 13.96 4.10 -24.28
CA ARG A 243 13.99 2.63 -24.38
C ARG A 243 13.01 2.06 -25.41
N LEU A 244 11.93 2.76 -25.70
CA LEU A 244 10.87 2.31 -26.62
C LEU A 244 11.02 2.87 -28.04
N LYS A 245 11.99 3.75 -28.32
CA LYS A 245 12.19 4.40 -29.64
C LYS A 245 12.29 3.44 -30.82
N SER A 246 12.91 2.29 -30.63
CA SER A 246 13.09 1.27 -31.69
C SER A 246 11.98 0.20 -31.67
N ASN A 247 10.99 0.32 -30.79
CA ASN A 247 9.92 -0.66 -30.70
C ASN A 247 8.90 -0.45 -31.85
N PRO A 248 8.53 -1.53 -32.56
CA PRO A 248 7.59 -1.42 -33.70
C PRO A 248 6.15 -1.13 -33.26
N LEU A 249 5.81 -1.37 -31.99
CA LEU A 249 4.48 -1.09 -31.47
C LEU A 249 4.35 0.37 -31.06
N ASN A 250 3.23 0.99 -31.45
CA ASN A 250 2.86 2.31 -30.96
C ASN A 250 2.28 2.22 -29.57
N ILE A 251 3.15 2.08 -28.55
CA ILE A 251 2.73 2.05 -27.13
C ILE A 251 2.49 3.47 -26.66
N LYS A 252 1.26 3.79 -26.27
CA LYS A 252 0.92 5.11 -25.73
C LYS A 252 1.49 5.28 -24.33
N ILE A 253 2.36 6.27 -24.15
CA ILE A 253 2.96 6.59 -22.85
C ILE A 253 2.21 7.76 -22.20
N VAL A 254 1.72 7.56 -20.96
CA VAL A 254 0.95 8.54 -20.19
C VAL A 254 1.65 8.81 -18.87
N GLU A 255 1.89 10.09 -18.54
CA GLU A 255 2.48 10.50 -17.28
C GLU A 255 1.38 10.72 -16.22
N GLY A 256 1.57 10.17 -15.04
CA GLY A 256 0.53 10.18 -14.02
C GLY A 256 -0.72 9.44 -14.46
N LYS A 257 -1.88 9.83 -13.98
CA LYS A 257 -3.22 9.33 -14.38
C LYS A 257 -3.34 7.80 -14.39
N SER A 258 -2.59 7.09 -13.52
CA SER A 258 -2.55 5.61 -13.53
C SER A 258 -3.94 4.98 -13.36
N TYR A 259 -4.80 5.58 -12.53
CA TYR A 259 -6.16 5.08 -12.33
C TYR A 259 -7.04 5.25 -13.57
N ASP A 260 -6.91 6.36 -14.30
CA ASP A 260 -7.64 6.57 -15.55
C ASP A 260 -7.16 5.63 -16.66
N VAL A 261 -5.84 5.33 -16.68
CA VAL A 261 -5.27 4.30 -17.57
C VAL A 261 -5.81 2.92 -17.22
N MET A 262 -5.81 2.52 -15.93
CA MET A 262 -6.39 1.24 -15.50
C MET A 262 -7.87 1.14 -15.88
N ASN A 263 -8.63 2.22 -15.74
CA ASN A 263 -10.06 2.27 -16.04
C ASN A 263 -10.38 2.15 -17.54
N CYS A 264 -9.51 2.65 -18.42
CA CYS A 264 -9.72 2.53 -19.86
C CYS A 264 -9.21 1.21 -20.46
N CYS A 265 -8.45 0.41 -19.71
CA CYS A 265 -7.94 -0.87 -20.17
C CYS A 265 -9.00 -1.98 -20.09
N ASP A 266 -8.92 -2.94 -21.04
CA ASP A 266 -9.66 -4.20 -21.01
C ASP A 266 -8.92 -5.27 -20.23
N PHE A 267 -7.58 -5.14 -20.15
CA PHE A 267 -6.69 -6.05 -19.44
C PHE A 267 -5.38 -5.36 -19.05
N LEU A 268 -4.76 -5.80 -17.96
CA LEU A 268 -3.46 -5.29 -17.50
C LEU A 268 -2.40 -6.40 -17.43
N ILE A 269 -1.20 -6.10 -17.88
CA ILE A 269 0.02 -6.82 -17.51
C ILE A 269 0.70 -5.98 -16.43
N ILE A 270 0.67 -6.45 -15.19
CA ILE A 270 0.98 -5.61 -14.03
C ILE A 270 2.06 -6.23 -13.13
N ALA A 271 2.99 -5.41 -12.66
CA ALA A 271 3.96 -5.80 -11.64
C ALA A 271 3.28 -6.12 -10.30
N SER A 272 3.80 -7.11 -9.57
CA SER A 272 3.31 -7.41 -8.23
C SER A 272 3.60 -6.24 -7.27
N GLY A 273 2.57 -5.80 -6.56
CA GLY A 273 2.63 -4.69 -5.59
C GLY A 273 1.23 -4.17 -5.24
N SER A 274 1.16 -3.01 -4.61
CA SER A 274 -0.11 -2.35 -4.27
C SER A 274 -0.98 -2.05 -5.49
N ALA A 275 -0.37 -1.80 -6.65
CA ALA A 275 -1.07 -1.54 -7.91
C ALA A 275 -2.03 -2.68 -8.31
N THR A 276 -1.77 -3.93 -7.91
CA THR A 276 -2.68 -5.06 -8.17
C THR A 276 -3.99 -4.91 -7.41
N LEU A 277 -3.96 -4.36 -6.20
CA LEU A 277 -5.16 -4.07 -5.42
C LEU A 277 -5.89 -2.84 -5.97
N GLU A 278 -5.16 -1.82 -6.40
CA GLU A 278 -5.71 -0.63 -7.04
C GLU A 278 -6.47 -1.01 -8.34
N ALA A 279 -5.88 -1.87 -9.18
CA ALA A 279 -6.52 -2.40 -10.37
C ALA A 279 -7.77 -3.25 -10.04
N ALA A 280 -7.72 -4.03 -8.97
CA ALA A 280 -8.87 -4.80 -8.48
C ALA A 280 -10.03 -3.90 -8.04
N LEU A 281 -9.74 -2.78 -7.36
CA LEU A 281 -10.74 -1.80 -6.96
C LEU A 281 -11.45 -1.16 -8.15
N LEU A 282 -10.76 -1.03 -9.28
CA LEU A 282 -11.31 -0.54 -10.55
C LEU A 282 -11.95 -1.66 -11.38
N GLY A 283 -11.88 -2.92 -10.91
CA GLY A 283 -12.45 -4.08 -11.59
C GLY A 283 -11.75 -4.44 -12.92
N CYS A 284 -10.48 -4.06 -13.09
CA CYS A 284 -9.74 -4.33 -14.31
C CYS A 284 -9.07 -5.71 -14.25
N PRO A 285 -9.41 -6.66 -15.17
CA PRO A 285 -8.75 -7.96 -15.26
C PRO A 285 -7.25 -7.80 -15.51
N MET A 286 -6.42 -8.70 -14.95
CA MET A 286 -4.98 -8.59 -15.04
C MET A 286 -4.26 -9.93 -14.98
N VAL A 287 -3.01 -9.94 -15.44
CA VAL A 287 -2.00 -10.95 -15.11
C VAL A 287 -0.88 -10.29 -14.32
N ILE A 288 -0.53 -10.89 -13.19
CA ILE A 288 0.53 -10.38 -12.32
C ILE A 288 1.86 -10.96 -12.78
N VAL A 289 2.82 -10.07 -13.00
CA VAL A 289 4.17 -10.45 -13.45
C VAL A 289 5.19 -9.96 -12.42
N TYR A 290 6.12 -10.83 -12.01
CA TYR A 290 7.16 -10.41 -11.10
C TYR A 290 8.48 -11.12 -11.35
N LYS A 291 9.56 -10.35 -11.40
CA LYS A 291 10.94 -10.84 -11.49
C LYS A 291 11.81 -10.12 -10.47
N LEU A 292 12.59 -10.88 -9.75
CA LEU A 292 13.66 -10.41 -8.86
C LEU A 292 14.99 -10.96 -9.34
N ASN A 293 16.08 -10.34 -8.90
CA ASN A 293 17.39 -10.99 -8.95
C ASN A 293 17.29 -12.39 -8.30
N TRP A 294 17.91 -13.40 -8.92
CA TRP A 294 17.79 -14.79 -8.50
C TRP A 294 18.24 -15.03 -7.05
N ILE A 295 19.26 -14.32 -6.56
CA ILE A 295 19.73 -14.41 -5.17
C ILE A 295 18.63 -13.91 -4.21
N THR A 296 18.08 -12.73 -4.49
CA THR A 296 16.99 -12.14 -3.69
C THR A 296 15.76 -13.03 -3.69
N TYR A 297 15.44 -13.66 -4.81
CA TYR A 297 14.30 -14.58 -4.91
C TYR A 297 14.47 -15.81 -4.03
N TRP A 298 15.64 -16.47 -4.06
CA TRP A 298 15.88 -17.65 -3.24
C TRP A 298 15.90 -17.33 -1.75
N LEU A 299 16.48 -16.18 -1.36
CA LEU A 299 16.42 -15.69 0.03
C LEU A 299 14.98 -15.41 0.46
N ALA A 300 14.21 -14.70 -0.38
CA ALA A 300 12.80 -14.42 -0.10
C ALA A 300 12.01 -15.72 0.02
N ARG A 301 12.19 -16.69 -0.88
CA ARG A 301 11.50 -17.98 -0.88
C ARG A 301 11.81 -18.83 0.36
N ALA A 302 13.02 -18.73 0.89
CA ALA A 302 13.40 -19.43 2.13
C ALA A 302 12.74 -18.82 3.38
N LEU A 303 12.49 -17.50 3.35
CA LEU A 303 11.94 -16.74 4.48
C LEU A 303 10.42 -16.61 4.44
N VAL A 304 9.82 -16.60 3.24
CA VAL A 304 8.41 -16.30 3.01
C VAL A 304 7.65 -17.57 2.64
N LYS A 305 6.74 -17.98 3.49
CA LYS A 305 5.92 -19.20 3.31
C LYS A 305 4.54 -18.92 2.70
N ILE A 306 4.42 -17.91 1.85
CA ILE A 306 3.16 -17.59 1.17
C ILE A 306 3.06 -18.33 -0.17
N LYS A 307 1.84 -18.75 -0.52
CA LYS A 307 1.55 -19.38 -1.82
C LYS A 307 1.17 -18.36 -2.90
N LEU A 308 0.71 -17.19 -2.50
CA LEU A 308 0.21 -16.10 -3.34
C LEU A 308 1.12 -14.87 -3.17
N TYR A 309 1.48 -14.21 -4.26
CA TYR A 309 2.40 -13.08 -4.27
C TYR A 309 1.72 -11.74 -4.59
N GLY A 310 0.65 -11.76 -5.35
CA GLY A 310 -0.14 -10.57 -5.66
C GLY A 310 -1.05 -10.21 -4.49
N LEU A 311 -1.04 -8.95 -4.11
CA LEU A 311 -1.84 -8.48 -2.96
C LEU A 311 -3.34 -8.75 -3.16
N VAL A 312 -3.84 -8.65 -4.39
CA VAL A 312 -5.23 -8.97 -4.73
C VAL A 312 -5.58 -10.44 -4.41
N ASN A 313 -4.70 -11.39 -4.75
CA ASN A 313 -4.92 -12.81 -4.47
C ASN A 313 -4.76 -13.15 -2.98
N ILE A 314 -3.83 -12.47 -2.30
CA ILE A 314 -3.65 -12.59 -0.85
C ILE A 314 -4.92 -12.14 -0.11
N VAL A 315 -5.48 -11.00 -0.50
CA VAL A 315 -6.72 -10.48 0.09
C VAL A 315 -7.91 -11.39 -0.21
N ALA A 316 -7.97 -11.94 -1.41
CA ALA A 316 -9.00 -12.91 -1.80
C ALA A 316 -8.88 -14.25 -1.05
N GLY A 317 -7.66 -14.60 -0.58
CA GLY A 317 -7.35 -15.93 -0.04
C GLY A 317 -7.25 -17.04 -1.10
N GLU A 318 -7.34 -16.68 -2.39
CA GLU A 318 -7.28 -17.60 -3.55
C GLU A 318 -6.71 -16.90 -4.79
N GLU A 319 -6.34 -17.68 -5.80
CA GLU A 319 -5.87 -17.14 -7.07
C GLU A 319 -7.06 -16.62 -7.92
N VAL A 320 -7.36 -15.34 -7.79
CA VAL A 320 -8.38 -14.64 -8.61
C VAL A 320 -7.83 -14.28 -9.97
N VAL A 321 -6.56 -13.91 -10.04
CA VAL A 321 -5.84 -13.56 -11.25
C VAL A 321 -4.52 -14.32 -11.31
N THR A 322 -4.10 -14.73 -12.50
CA THR A 322 -2.91 -15.54 -12.72
C THR A 322 -1.63 -14.81 -12.31
N GLU A 323 -0.73 -15.50 -11.58
CA GLU A 323 0.57 -14.99 -11.18
C GLU A 323 1.70 -15.69 -11.95
N LEU A 324 2.41 -14.92 -12.75
CA LEU A 324 3.59 -15.37 -13.50
C LEU A 324 4.85 -14.84 -12.83
N ILE A 325 5.43 -15.65 -11.93
CA ILE A 325 6.56 -15.26 -11.09
C ILE A 325 7.84 -15.92 -11.56
N GLN A 326 8.95 -15.16 -11.64
CA GLN A 326 10.30 -15.64 -11.97
C GLN A 326 10.35 -16.44 -13.29
N ASN A 327 10.59 -17.74 -13.21
CA ASN A 327 10.72 -18.61 -14.39
C ASN A 327 9.40 -18.76 -15.18
N LYS A 328 8.25 -18.52 -14.55
CA LYS A 328 6.95 -18.46 -15.23
C LYS A 328 6.72 -17.13 -15.95
N ALA A 329 7.42 -16.06 -15.57
CA ALA A 329 7.34 -14.74 -16.20
C ALA A 329 8.14 -14.74 -17.52
N THR A 330 7.57 -15.33 -18.55
CA THR A 330 8.13 -15.40 -19.92
C THR A 330 7.20 -14.73 -20.92
N VAL A 331 7.73 -14.22 -22.01
CA VAL A 331 6.96 -13.62 -23.11
C VAL A 331 5.83 -14.55 -23.55
N LYS A 332 6.14 -15.83 -23.76
CA LYS A 332 5.17 -16.85 -24.19
C LYS A 332 4.03 -17.02 -23.18
N ASN A 333 4.36 -17.18 -21.90
CA ASN A 333 3.33 -17.43 -20.88
C ASN A 333 2.41 -16.20 -20.67
N ILE A 334 3.01 -15.00 -20.67
CA ILE A 334 2.25 -13.74 -20.57
C ILE A 334 1.32 -13.60 -21.77
N ALA A 335 1.84 -13.75 -22.99
CA ALA A 335 1.03 -13.64 -24.19
C ALA A 335 -0.10 -14.69 -24.21
N THR A 336 0.21 -15.95 -23.91
CA THR A 336 -0.79 -17.03 -23.84
C THR A 336 -1.92 -16.69 -22.87
N GLU A 337 -1.60 -16.21 -21.65
CA GLU A 337 -2.62 -15.89 -20.66
C GLU A 337 -3.48 -14.68 -21.08
N VAL A 338 -2.84 -13.63 -21.61
CA VAL A 338 -3.57 -12.45 -22.11
C VAL A 338 -4.52 -12.82 -23.25
N VAL A 339 -4.04 -13.55 -24.27
CA VAL A 339 -4.86 -13.98 -25.42
C VAL A 339 -6.02 -14.84 -24.96
N LYS A 340 -5.77 -15.85 -24.11
CA LYS A 340 -6.78 -16.75 -23.54
C LYS A 340 -7.93 -15.97 -22.88
N ILE A 341 -7.62 -14.97 -22.04
CA ILE A 341 -8.63 -14.20 -21.33
C ILE A 341 -9.31 -13.19 -22.26
N MET A 342 -8.53 -12.55 -23.15
CA MET A 342 -9.08 -11.54 -24.05
C MET A 342 -10.03 -12.14 -25.10
N ASP A 343 -9.85 -13.38 -25.51
CA ASP A 343 -10.75 -14.10 -26.43
C ASP A 343 -11.94 -14.76 -25.72
N ASN A 344 -11.89 -14.88 -24.39
CA ASN A 344 -12.96 -15.46 -23.57
C ASN A 344 -13.69 -14.38 -22.75
N SER A 345 -14.77 -13.82 -23.31
CA SER A 345 -15.57 -12.79 -22.63
C SER A 345 -16.17 -13.26 -21.30
N LYS A 346 -16.56 -14.54 -21.22
CA LYS A 346 -17.15 -15.13 -20.00
C LYS A 346 -16.12 -15.23 -18.89
N GLU A 347 -14.91 -15.67 -19.21
CA GLU A 347 -13.82 -15.75 -18.22
C GLU A 347 -13.39 -14.36 -17.75
N ARG A 348 -13.30 -13.40 -18.65
CA ARG A 348 -12.99 -12.00 -18.32
C ARG A 348 -14.03 -11.40 -17.38
N GLU A 349 -15.32 -11.66 -17.60
CA GLU A 349 -16.39 -11.19 -16.73
C GLU A 349 -16.38 -11.92 -15.36
N ASN A 350 -16.05 -13.21 -15.33
CA ASN A 350 -15.86 -13.97 -14.10
C ASN A 350 -14.73 -13.35 -13.23
N ILE A 351 -13.58 -13.07 -13.84
CA ILE A 351 -12.46 -12.39 -13.14
C ILE A 351 -12.94 -11.04 -12.60
N ARG A 352 -13.62 -10.22 -13.42
CA ARG A 352 -14.14 -8.91 -12.99
C ARG A 352 -15.09 -9.03 -11.79
N SER A 353 -16.00 -10.00 -11.81
CA SER A 353 -16.90 -10.28 -10.69
C SER A 353 -16.15 -10.63 -9.40
N ARG A 354 -15.12 -11.47 -9.49
CA ARG A 354 -14.28 -11.84 -8.34
C ARG A 354 -13.47 -10.65 -7.82
N LEU A 355 -12.94 -9.78 -8.70
CA LEU A 355 -12.26 -8.55 -8.30
C LEU A 355 -13.20 -7.59 -7.55
N LEU A 356 -14.46 -7.50 -7.96
CA LEU A 356 -15.48 -6.72 -7.23
C LEU A 356 -15.81 -7.33 -5.86
N GLN A 357 -15.70 -8.65 -5.68
CA GLN A 357 -15.81 -9.27 -4.35
C GLN A 357 -14.62 -8.89 -3.47
N VAL A 358 -13.40 -8.88 -4.01
CA VAL A 358 -12.21 -8.35 -3.30
C VAL A 358 -12.44 -6.89 -2.88
N ARG A 359 -12.95 -6.05 -3.77
CA ARG A 359 -13.30 -4.67 -3.42
C ARG A 359 -14.26 -4.60 -2.23
N LYS A 360 -15.33 -5.41 -2.22
CA LYS A 360 -16.30 -5.45 -1.13
C LYS A 360 -15.67 -5.90 0.19
N SER A 361 -14.73 -6.85 0.16
CA SER A 361 -14.06 -7.35 1.37
C SER A 361 -13.15 -6.29 2.02
N LEU A 362 -12.73 -5.26 1.29
CA LEU A 362 -11.90 -4.18 1.82
C LEU A 362 -12.68 -3.13 2.62
N GLY A 363 -14.00 -3.31 2.78
CA GLY A 363 -14.86 -2.47 3.61
C GLY A 363 -15.42 -1.25 2.87
N ASP A 364 -16.01 -0.35 3.64
CA ASP A 364 -16.69 0.84 3.15
C ASP A 364 -15.82 2.11 3.29
N PRO A 365 -16.13 3.20 2.55
CA PRO A 365 -15.51 4.51 2.78
C PRO A 365 -15.65 5.00 4.23
N GLY A 366 -14.81 5.94 4.65
CA GLY A 366 -14.80 6.48 6.02
C GLY A 366 -13.79 5.77 6.93
N VAL A 367 -12.79 5.12 6.37
CA VAL A 367 -11.75 4.37 7.11
C VAL A 367 -11.10 5.21 8.20
N LEU A 368 -10.57 6.38 7.85
CA LEU A 368 -9.87 7.25 8.79
C LEU A 368 -10.80 7.78 9.88
N ASN A 369 -12.09 7.98 9.58
CA ASN A 369 -13.08 8.39 10.56
C ASN A 369 -13.36 7.26 11.56
N ARG A 370 -13.50 6.00 11.09
CA ARG A 370 -13.66 4.83 11.98
C ARG A 370 -12.45 4.68 12.92
N VAL A 371 -11.24 4.77 12.38
CA VAL A 371 -10.01 4.75 13.20
C VAL A 371 -10.04 5.85 14.27
N ALA A 372 -10.34 7.09 13.87
CA ALA A 372 -10.39 8.24 14.80
C ALA A 372 -11.41 8.04 15.94
N VAL A 373 -12.61 7.58 15.60
CA VAL A 373 -13.66 7.31 16.60
C VAL A 373 -13.23 6.21 17.55
N SER A 374 -12.78 5.07 17.02
CA SER A 374 -12.37 3.93 17.83
C SER A 374 -11.14 4.22 18.71
N MET A 375 -10.18 5.04 18.25
CA MET A 375 -9.06 5.50 19.08
C MET A 375 -9.53 6.30 20.31
N ILE A 376 -10.46 7.20 20.12
CA ILE A 376 -10.97 8.03 21.23
C ILE A 376 -11.85 7.21 22.18
N GLU A 377 -12.66 6.30 21.67
CA GLU A 377 -13.44 5.39 22.50
C GLU A 377 -12.53 4.55 23.38
N PHE A 378 -11.48 3.96 22.81
CA PHE A 378 -10.47 3.22 23.55
C PHE A 378 -9.84 4.06 24.69
N LEU A 379 -9.42 5.29 24.42
CA LEU A 379 -8.82 6.16 25.44
C LEU A 379 -9.81 6.55 26.55
N ARG A 380 -11.08 6.71 26.21
CA ARG A 380 -12.13 6.98 27.20
C ARG A 380 -12.37 5.80 28.13
N GLU A 381 -12.36 4.58 27.59
CA GLU A 381 -12.51 3.36 28.36
C GLU A 381 -11.33 3.16 29.32
N GLN A 382 -10.10 3.40 28.86
CA GLN A 382 -8.90 3.34 29.70
C GLN A 382 -9.00 4.33 30.89
N LYS A 383 -9.35 5.59 30.65
CA LYS A 383 -9.50 6.60 31.71
C LYS A 383 -10.66 6.28 32.69
N LYS A 384 -11.69 5.55 32.25
CA LYS A 384 -12.75 5.06 33.15
C LYS A 384 -12.24 3.96 34.07
N ASN A 385 -11.50 3.01 33.51
CA ASN A 385 -10.98 1.86 34.26
C ASN A 385 -9.94 2.29 35.30
N GLU A 386 -9.10 3.29 35.00
CA GLU A 386 -8.16 3.88 35.95
C GLU A 386 -8.87 4.55 37.13
N LYS A 387 -10.01 5.23 36.91
CA LYS A 387 -10.79 5.87 37.97
C LYS A 387 -11.57 4.89 38.85
N ILE A 388 -11.82 3.67 38.41
CA ILE A 388 -12.50 2.62 39.19
C ILE A 388 -11.49 1.81 40.01
N SER A 389 -10.20 1.85 39.65
CA SER A 389 -9.13 1.11 40.30
C SER A 389 -8.46 1.88 41.45
N ILE A 390 -8.90 3.12 41.72
CA ILE A 390 -8.52 3.99 42.86
C ILE A 390 -9.70 4.06 43.85
#